data_6990fa5c014be45c87d0c6ba4092e004
#
_entry.id   6990fa5c014be45c87d0c6ba4092e004
#
_cell.length_a   1.000
_cell.length_b   1.000
_cell.length_c   1.000
_cell.angle_alpha   90.00
_cell.angle_beta   90.00
_cell.angle_gamma   90.00
#
_symmetry.space_group_name_H-M   'P 1'
#
loop_
_entity.id
_entity.type
_entity.pdbx_description
1 polymer ?
#
loop_
_entity_poly.entity_id
_entity_poly.type
_entity_poly.pdbx_seq_one_letter_code
_entity_poly.pdbx_strand_id
1 'polypeptide(L)'
;VPWVTLVRMTDATTLTAARPADSGDILAVAREQVLERGVGLDADQVEQVLNLPDERVEELLALAHEVRVRHNGEGVEVEGIVSLKTGGCPEDCHFCSQSGQFTSPVRAVWLNVKELIKAARETKETGASEFCIVAAVRGPDERLMDQLRNAIAAIKAEVDIDIAVSVGMLTQEQVDQMVEMGVHRYNHNLETARSYFDQVVTTHTYDERLETCAMVIESGMELCCGALVGMGESVRQRAELAAELGALEPHEVPLNFLNPRPGTPFGDLEPMGAQDALRTIAAFRLALPRTILRFAGGREITLGELGTRQGLTGGINAIIVGNYLTTLGRDPQQDLDLLAELKMPIQALSKTI
;
A
#
# COMPACT_ATOMS: atom_id res chain seq x y z
N VAL A 1 -16.61 9.55 20.65
CA VAL A 1 -15.37 9.25 19.94
C VAL A 1 -14.98 10.52 19.18
N PRO A 2 -13.85 11.22 19.51
CA PRO A 2 -13.58 12.61 19.05
C PRO A 2 -13.23 12.73 17.57
N TRP A 3 -12.74 11.70 16.91
CA TRP A 3 -12.21 11.76 15.53
C TRP A 3 -13.27 11.87 14.44
N VAL A 4 -14.47 11.29 14.65
CA VAL A 4 -15.59 11.48 13.70
C VAL A 4 -16.03 12.95 13.66
N THR A 5 -15.75 13.72 14.70
CA THR A 5 -16.06 15.15 14.75
C THR A 5 -14.96 16.02 14.11
N LEU A 6 -13.70 15.58 14.08
CA LEU A 6 -12.61 16.34 13.45
C LEU A 6 -12.64 16.25 11.91
N VAL A 7 -13.02 15.12 11.35
CA VAL A 7 -13.20 14.99 9.89
C VAL A 7 -14.44 15.76 9.38
N ARG A 8 -15.42 16.05 10.28
CA ARG A 8 -16.60 16.85 9.92
C ARG A 8 -16.44 18.36 10.13
N MET A 9 -15.35 18.85 10.72
CA MET A 9 -15.15 20.28 11.03
C MET A 9 -14.09 20.98 10.17
N THR A 10 -13.64 20.40 9.07
CA THR A 10 -13.08 21.22 7.99
C THR A 10 -14.21 21.70 7.09
N ASP A 11 -15.06 22.56 7.64
CA ASP A 11 -15.90 23.45 6.83
C ASP A 11 -15.00 24.16 5.81
N ALA A 12 -15.31 23.94 4.54
CA ALA A 12 -14.66 24.53 3.38
C ALA A 12 -14.86 26.04 3.27
N THR A 13 -14.82 26.77 4.38
CA THR A 13 -15.19 28.20 4.39
C THR A 13 -14.23 29.11 5.14
N THR A 14 -12.97 28.78 5.29
CA THR A 14 -11.97 29.81 5.71
C THR A 14 -10.54 29.42 5.38
N LEU A 15 -10.19 29.32 4.12
CA LEU A 15 -8.82 29.57 3.61
C LEU A 15 -8.90 29.87 2.10
N THR A 16 -9.71 30.86 1.73
CA THR A 16 -9.49 31.61 0.48
C THR A 16 -8.33 32.58 0.69
N ALA A 17 -7.13 32.06 0.87
CA ALA A 17 -5.96 32.78 0.45
C ALA A 17 -5.97 32.77 -1.07
N ALA A 18 -6.12 33.94 -1.67
CA ALA A 18 -6.14 34.14 -3.11
C ALA A 18 -4.99 33.39 -3.75
N ARG A 19 -5.33 32.39 -4.59
CA ARG A 19 -4.38 31.70 -5.47
C ARG A 19 -3.73 32.78 -6.36
N PRO A 20 -2.39 32.90 -6.42
CA PRO A 20 -1.79 33.65 -7.50
C PRO A 20 -2.17 32.94 -8.80
N ALA A 21 -2.84 33.65 -9.69
CA ALA A 21 -3.04 33.24 -11.07
C ALA A 21 -1.68 33.42 -11.78
N ASP A 22 -0.78 32.50 -11.54
CA ASP A 22 0.38 32.28 -12.39
C ASP A 22 0.66 30.78 -12.30
N SER A 23 0.34 30.06 -13.38
CA SER A 23 0.56 28.62 -13.48
C SER A 23 2.05 28.38 -13.66
N GLY A 24 2.79 28.52 -12.58
CA GLY A 24 4.16 28.06 -12.49
C GLY A 24 4.22 26.57 -12.88
N ASP A 25 5.30 26.15 -13.48
CA ASP A 25 5.55 24.74 -13.77
C ASP A 25 5.35 23.90 -12.51
N ILE A 26 4.45 22.91 -12.56
CA ILE A 26 4.11 22.07 -11.41
C ILE A 26 5.32 21.37 -10.81
N LEU A 27 6.34 21.02 -11.62
CA LEU A 27 7.58 20.41 -11.10
C LEU A 27 8.43 21.43 -10.32
N ALA A 28 8.44 22.70 -10.71
CA ALA A 28 9.11 23.75 -9.95
C ALA A 28 8.38 23.99 -8.61
N VAL A 29 7.04 23.99 -8.61
CA VAL A 29 6.22 24.08 -7.38
C VAL A 29 6.49 22.89 -6.48
N ALA A 30 6.50 21.67 -7.02
CA ALA A 30 6.78 20.45 -6.26
C ALA A 30 8.19 20.45 -5.66
N ARG A 31 9.19 20.95 -6.38
CA ARG A 31 10.56 21.06 -5.88
C ARG A 31 10.62 21.97 -4.64
N GLU A 32 10.07 23.17 -4.72
CA GLU A 32 10.03 24.08 -3.58
C GLU A 32 9.19 23.54 -2.42
N GLN A 33 7.97 23.09 -2.70
CA GLN A 33 7.01 22.69 -1.66
C GLN A 33 7.41 21.36 -1.00
N VAL A 34 7.75 20.34 -1.81
CA VAL A 34 7.94 18.97 -1.33
C VAL A 34 9.39 18.71 -0.97
N LEU A 35 10.34 18.97 -1.88
CA LEU A 35 11.75 18.66 -1.66
C LEU A 35 12.37 19.57 -0.60
N GLU A 36 12.09 20.89 -0.67
CA GLU A 36 12.73 21.86 0.23
C GLU A 36 11.98 22.00 1.55
N ARG A 37 10.65 22.10 1.53
CA ARG A 37 9.83 22.32 2.74
C ARG A 37 9.25 21.04 3.35
N GLY A 38 9.26 19.90 2.62
CA GLY A 38 8.72 18.63 3.08
C GLY A 38 7.20 18.60 3.24
N VAL A 39 6.48 19.48 2.49
CA VAL A 39 5.02 19.56 2.48
C VAL A 39 4.49 18.86 1.24
N GLY A 40 3.67 17.80 1.42
CA GLY A 40 3.08 17.03 0.33
C GLY A 40 2.20 17.90 -0.60
N LEU A 41 2.04 17.46 -1.84
CA LEU A 41 1.14 18.08 -2.81
C LEU A 41 -0.32 17.83 -2.43
N ASP A 42 -1.18 18.80 -2.64
CA ASP A 42 -2.63 18.65 -2.53
C ASP A 42 -3.24 17.95 -3.77
N ALA A 43 -4.55 17.62 -3.72
CA ALA A 43 -5.23 16.91 -4.80
C ALA A 43 -5.17 17.63 -6.16
N ASP A 44 -5.27 18.96 -6.18
CA ASP A 44 -5.21 19.74 -7.43
C ASP A 44 -3.81 19.72 -8.04
N GLN A 45 -2.78 19.78 -7.19
CA GLN A 45 -1.37 19.69 -7.60
C GLN A 45 -1.02 18.27 -8.07
N VAL A 46 -1.49 17.25 -7.36
CA VAL A 46 -1.33 15.84 -7.75
C VAL A 46 -1.99 15.56 -9.10
N GLU A 47 -3.20 16.10 -9.33
CA GLU A 47 -3.88 15.97 -10.63
C GLU A 47 -3.04 16.60 -11.76
N GLN A 48 -2.44 17.76 -11.53
CA GLN A 48 -1.53 18.39 -12.51
C GLN A 48 -0.30 17.50 -12.79
N VAL A 49 0.30 16.89 -11.78
CA VAL A 49 1.42 15.96 -11.94
C VAL A 49 1.00 14.73 -12.74
N LEU A 50 -0.16 14.14 -12.44
CA LEU A 50 -0.68 12.97 -13.15
C LEU A 50 -1.00 13.26 -14.64
N ASN A 51 -1.29 14.51 -14.99
CA ASN A 51 -1.55 14.94 -16.36
C ASN A 51 -0.30 15.44 -17.11
N LEU A 52 0.90 15.29 -16.54
CA LEU A 52 2.13 15.63 -17.27
C LEU A 52 2.28 14.77 -18.53
N PRO A 53 2.77 15.33 -19.65
CA PRO A 53 3.01 14.57 -20.86
C PRO A 53 4.18 13.58 -20.68
N ASP A 54 4.22 12.55 -21.54
CA ASP A 54 5.21 11.47 -21.45
C ASP A 54 6.66 11.97 -21.49
N GLU A 55 6.93 13.04 -22.23
CA GLU A 55 8.26 13.65 -22.35
C GLU A 55 8.78 14.21 -21.02
N ARG A 56 7.90 14.44 -20.04
CA ARG A 56 8.26 14.98 -18.73
C ARG A 56 8.35 13.92 -17.62
N VAL A 57 8.03 12.66 -17.93
CA VAL A 57 8.03 11.59 -16.92
C VAL A 57 9.42 11.36 -16.34
N GLU A 58 10.47 11.43 -17.14
CA GLU A 58 11.85 11.27 -16.66
C GLU A 58 12.23 12.38 -15.65
N GLU A 59 11.88 13.63 -15.93
CA GLU A 59 12.09 14.77 -15.02
C GLU A 59 11.30 14.60 -13.72
N LEU A 60 10.04 14.15 -13.84
CA LEU A 60 9.17 13.86 -12.70
C LEU A 60 9.74 12.75 -11.80
N LEU A 61 10.20 11.65 -12.39
CA LEU A 61 10.80 10.53 -11.65
C LEU A 61 12.11 10.95 -10.95
N ALA A 62 12.92 11.79 -11.60
CA ALA A 62 14.13 12.32 -11.01
C ALA A 62 13.82 13.17 -9.76
N LEU A 63 12.81 14.06 -9.84
CA LEU A 63 12.35 14.83 -8.67
C LEU A 63 11.80 13.94 -7.56
N ALA A 64 10.98 12.96 -7.88
CA ALA A 64 10.43 12.01 -6.91
C ALA A 64 11.55 11.20 -6.22
N HIS A 65 12.60 10.84 -6.96
CA HIS A 65 13.80 10.21 -6.41
C HIS A 65 14.54 11.13 -5.42
N GLU A 66 14.76 12.39 -5.78
CA GLU A 66 15.39 13.37 -4.88
C GLU A 66 14.57 13.51 -3.59
N VAL A 67 13.23 13.60 -3.69
CA VAL A 67 12.32 13.66 -2.52
C VAL A 67 12.45 12.40 -1.66
N ARG A 68 12.44 11.21 -2.29
CA ARG A 68 12.64 9.94 -1.58
C ARG A 68 13.95 9.95 -0.79
N VAL A 69 15.07 10.23 -1.46
CA VAL A 69 16.40 10.23 -0.82
C VAL A 69 16.48 11.26 0.29
N ARG A 70 15.93 12.47 0.06
CA ARG A 70 15.95 13.57 1.04
C ARG A 70 15.22 13.22 2.33
N HIS A 71 14.04 12.55 2.23
CA HIS A 71 13.15 12.34 3.37
C HIS A 71 13.20 10.92 3.94
N ASN A 72 13.62 9.93 3.16
CA ASN A 72 13.60 8.51 3.56
C ASN A 72 14.98 7.82 3.42
N GLY A 73 16.00 8.52 2.90
CA GLY A 73 17.32 7.93 2.67
C GLY A 73 17.38 7.02 1.43
N GLU A 74 18.48 6.29 1.31
CA GLU A 74 18.76 5.43 0.15
C GLU A 74 18.25 3.99 0.32
N GLY A 75 17.87 3.61 1.55
CA GLY A 75 17.46 2.25 1.88
C GLY A 75 16.15 1.82 1.25
N VAL A 76 15.99 0.50 1.15
CA VAL A 76 14.76 -0.15 0.70
C VAL A 76 14.36 -1.20 1.73
N GLU A 77 13.09 -1.15 2.16
CA GLU A 77 12.52 -2.17 3.03
C GLU A 77 12.03 -3.36 2.20
N VAL A 78 12.30 -4.57 2.68
CA VAL A 78 11.87 -5.81 2.05
C VAL A 78 10.93 -6.55 2.98
N GLU A 79 9.75 -6.90 2.45
CA GLU A 79 8.72 -7.65 3.16
C GLU A 79 8.44 -8.96 2.43
N GLY A 80 8.19 -10.02 3.21
CA GLY A 80 7.55 -11.23 2.70
C GLY A 80 6.12 -11.35 3.17
N ILE A 81 5.28 -12.00 2.37
CA ILE A 81 3.84 -12.12 2.63
C ILE A 81 3.39 -13.56 2.54
N VAL A 82 2.49 -13.98 3.44
CA VAL A 82 1.88 -15.31 3.42
C VAL A 82 0.37 -15.22 3.56
N SER A 83 -0.35 -16.03 2.79
CA SER A 83 -1.81 -16.19 2.96
C SER A 83 -2.11 -17.30 3.94
N LEU A 84 -2.40 -16.96 5.19
CA LEU A 84 -2.88 -17.89 6.22
C LEU A 84 -4.20 -18.54 5.80
N LYS A 85 -5.14 -17.74 5.29
CA LYS A 85 -6.41 -18.19 4.73
C LYS A 85 -6.60 -17.58 3.35
N THR A 86 -6.68 -18.44 2.35
CA THR A 86 -6.89 -18.05 0.95
C THR A 86 -8.31 -18.41 0.51
N GLY A 87 -8.98 -17.49 -0.22
CA GLY A 87 -10.29 -17.70 -0.83
C GLY A 87 -11.48 -17.72 0.14
N GLY A 88 -12.68 -17.66 -0.41
CA GLY A 88 -13.93 -17.69 0.34
C GLY A 88 -14.14 -16.47 1.24
N CYS A 89 -13.60 -15.31 0.88
CA CYS A 89 -13.91 -14.05 1.54
C CYS A 89 -15.39 -13.67 1.29
N PRO A 90 -16.15 -13.24 2.29
CA PRO A 90 -17.55 -12.85 2.08
C PRO A 90 -17.73 -11.52 1.34
N GLU A 91 -16.66 -10.73 1.20
CA GLU A 91 -16.68 -9.43 0.54
C GLU A 91 -16.68 -9.52 -0.98
N ASP A 92 -17.28 -8.55 -1.65
CA ASP A 92 -17.44 -8.47 -3.10
C ASP A 92 -16.47 -7.52 -3.80
N CYS A 93 -15.29 -7.27 -3.23
CA CYS A 93 -14.29 -6.40 -3.88
C CYS A 93 -14.05 -6.86 -5.33
N HIS A 94 -14.42 -6.04 -6.32
CA HIS A 94 -14.52 -6.38 -7.73
C HIS A 94 -13.19 -6.79 -8.39
N PHE A 95 -12.07 -6.42 -7.79
CA PHE A 95 -10.72 -6.82 -8.23
C PHE A 95 -10.25 -8.14 -7.62
N CYS A 96 -10.90 -8.61 -6.53
CA CYS A 96 -10.31 -9.60 -5.65
C CYS A 96 -10.69 -11.04 -6.04
N SER A 97 -9.70 -11.80 -6.48
CA SER A 97 -9.87 -13.22 -6.81
C SER A 97 -10.12 -14.11 -5.57
N GLN A 98 -9.97 -13.61 -4.36
CA GLN A 98 -10.24 -14.33 -3.11
C GLN A 98 -11.71 -14.20 -2.65
N SER A 99 -12.50 -13.34 -3.28
CA SER A 99 -13.93 -13.21 -3.00
C SER A 99 -14.67 -14.53 -3.22
N GLY A 100 -15.51 -14.92 -2.27
CA GLY A 100 -16.44 -16.03 -2.42
C GLY A 100 -17.71 -15.68 -3.21
N GLN A 101 -17.87 -14.41 -3.59
CA GLN A 101 -19.01 -13.91 -4.38
C GLN A 101 -18.81 -14.14 -5.89
N PHE A 102 -17.57 -14.40 -6.33
CA PHE A 102 -17.22 -14.53 -7.74
C PHE A 102 -16.69 -15.93 -8.07
N THR A 103 -16.76 -16.29 -9.36
CA THR A 103 -16.27 -17.58 -9.87
C THR A 103 -14.78 -17.50 -10.18
N SER A 104 -13.96 -17.29 -9.15
CA SER A 104 -12.50 -17.24 -9.29
C SER A 104 -11.90 -18.67 -9.20
N PRO A 105 -10.80 -18.97 -9.93
CA PRO A 105 -10.11 -20.26 -9.85
C PRO A 105 -9.29 -20.43 -8.56
N VAL A 106 -9.31 -19.48 -7.64
CA VAL A 106 -8.55 -19.53 -6.40
C VAL A 106 -9.09 -20.62 -5.48
N ARG A 107 -8.23 -21.56 -5.10
CA ARG A 107 -8.57 -22.63 -4.17
C ARG A 107 -8.54 -22.13 -2.74
N ALA A 108 -9.54 -22.55 -1.94
CA ALA A 108 -9.52 -22.31 -0.51
C ALA A 108 -8.39 -23.12 0.15
N VAL A 109 -7.52 -22.42 0.86
CA VAL A 109 -6.38 -22.98 1.62
C VAL A 109 -6.36 -22.35 3.00
N TRP A 110 -5.99 -23.14 4.01
CA TRP A 110 -5.78 -22.65 5.37
C TRP A 110 -4.50 -23.27 5.91
N LEU A 111 -3.49 -22.44 6.12
CA LEU A 111 -2.19 -22.89 6.60
C LEU A 111 -2.22 -23.15 8.12
N ASN A 112 -1.42 -24.12 8.55
CA ASN A 112 -1.20 -24.37 9.96
C ASN A 112 0.04 -23.60 10.48
N VAL A 113 0.23 -23.60 11.80
CA VAL A 113 1.32 -22.85 12.47
C VAL A 113 2.70 -23.26 11.97
N LYS A 114 2.94 -24.57 11.69
CA LYS A 114 4.24 -25.03 11.20
C LYS A 114 4.57 -24.49 9.81
N GLU A 115 3.56 -24.39 8.93
CA GLU A 115 3.70 -23.81 7.61
C GLU A 115 4.00 -22.31 7.68
N LEU A 116 3.38 -21.60 8.64
CA LEU A 116 3.66 -20.17 8.88
C LEU A 116 5.07 -19.93 9.41
N ILE A 117 5.55 -20.75 10.36
CA ILE A 117 6.94 -20.67 10.85
C ILE A 117 7.93 -20.92 9.71
N LYS A 118 7.66 -21.92 8.87
CA LYS A 118 8.50 -22.21 7.71
C LYS A 118 8.55 -21.01 6.76
N ALA A 119 7.40 -20.42 6.42
CA ALA A 119 7.33 -19.25 5.55
C ALA A 119 8.05 -18.03 6.15
N ALA A 120 7.94 -17.82 7.47
CA ALA A 120 8.67 -16.74 8.15
C ALA A 120 10.18 -16.91 8.10
N ARG A 121 10.68 -18.15 8.26
CA ARG A 121 12.12 -18.45 8.12
C ARG A 121 12.61 -18.19 6.68
N GLU A 122 11.89 -18.70 5.68
CA GLU A 122 12.23 -18.50 4.27
C GLU A 122 12.21 -16.99 3.91
N THR A 123 11.27 -16.23 4.46
CA THR A 123 11.24 -14.77 4.33
C THR A 123 12.46 -14.12 4.97
N LYS A 124 12.83 -14.51 6.20
CA LYS A 124 14.02 -13.97 6.88
C LYS A 124 15.31 -14.23 6.10
N GLU A 125 15.42 -15.40 5.46
CA GLU A 125 16.59 -15.78 4.64
C GLU A 125 16.77 -14.88 3.41
N THR A 126 15.72 -14.21 2.92
CA THR A 126 15.83 -13.21 1.84
C THR A 126 16.40 -11.86 2.32
N GLY A 127 16.62 -11.69 3.62
CA GLY A 127 17.03 -10.42 4.21
C GLY A 127 15.86 -9.50 4.54
N ALA A 128 14.61 -9.98 4.40
CA ALA A 128 13.42 -9.20 4.75
C ALA A 128 13.40 -8.84 6.24
N SER A 129 12.96 -7.61 6.53
CA SER A 129 12.76 -7.09 7.89
C SER A 129 11.39 -7.42 8.46
N GLU A 130 10.40 -7.63 7.59
CA GLU A 130 9.00 -7.83 7.96
C GLU A 130 8.37 -9.04 7.27
N PHE A 131 7.46 -9.71 7.99
CA PHE A 131 6.67 -10.84 7.52
C PHE A 131 5.18 -10.58 7.76
N CYS A 132 4.41 -10.48 6.68
CA CYS A 132 2.99 -10.18 6.73
C CYS A 132 2.13 -11.44 6.66
N ILE A 133 1.24 -11.61 7.63
CA ILE A 133 0.24 -12.69 7.68
C ILE A 133 -1.11 -12.16 7.21
N VAL A 134 -1.63 -12.70 6.11
CA VAL A 134 -2.89 -12.25 5.48
C VAL A 134 -3.95 -13.32 5.57
N ALA A 135 -5.20 -12.94 5.82
CA ALA A 135 -6.36 -13.83 5.70
C ALA A 135 -7.49 -13.19 4.89
N ALA A 136 -8.07 -13.97 3.98
CA ALA A 136 -9.21 -13.57 3.16
C ALA A 136 -10.52 -13.64 3.96
N VAL A 137 -10.80 -12.58 4.72
CA VAL A 137 -11.97 -12.43 5.61
C VAL A 137 -12.45 -10.98 5.60
N ARG A 138 -13.70 -10.73 6.01
CA ARG A 138 -14.21 -9.39 6.30
C ARG A 138 -13.56 -8.81 7.56
N GLY A 139 -13.45 -9.63 8.60
CA GLY A 139 -12.81 -9.38 9.88
C GLY A 139 -12.57 -10.72 10.57
N PRO A 140 -11.62 -10.81 11.51
CA PRO A 140 -11.30 -12.07 12.17
C PRO A 140 -12.38 -12.49 13.16
N ASP A 141 -12.73 -13.78 13.17
CA ASP A 141 -13.48 -14.41 14.24
C ASP A 141 -12.54 -14.87 15.39
N GLU A 142 -13.10 -15.33 16.51
CA GLU A 142 -12.33 -15.81 17.67
C GLU A 142 -11.33 -16.92 17.29
N ARG A 143 -11.74 -17.83 16.42
CA ARG A 143 -10.87 -18.93 15.95
C ARG A 143 -9.65 -18.40 15.19
N LEU A 144 -9.84 -17.42 14.32
CA LEU A 144 -8.75 -16.81 13.58
C LEU A 144 -7.85 -16.00 14.52
N MET A 145 -8.42 -15.28 15.48
CA MET A 145 -7.64 -14.55 16.50
C MET A 145 -6.78 -15.48 17.35
N ASP A 146 -7.32 -16.62 17.80
CA ASP A 146 -6.56 -17.62 18.54
C ASP A 146 -5.44 -18.25 17.68
N GLN A 147 -5.71 -18.51 16.41
CA GLN A 147 -4.69 -19.03 15.50
C GLN A 147 -3.58 -18.02 15.27
N LEU A 148 -3.90 -16.74 15.08
CA LEU A 148 -2.91 -15.66 14.94
C LEU A 148 -2.06 -15.56 16.21
N ARG A 149 -2.68 -15.55 17.40
CA ARG A 149 -1.97 -15.51 18.69
C ARG A 149 -0.95 -16.63 18.79
N ASN A 150 -1.35 -17.86 18.50
CA ASN A 150 -0.47 -19.03 18.57
C ASN A 150 0.64 -18.97 17.50
N ALA A 151 0.29 -18.53 16.28
CA ALA A 151 1.27 -18.44 15.17
C ALA A 151 2.31 -17.34 15.43
N ILE A 152 1.89 -16.16 15.83
CA ILE A 152 2.76 -15.01 16.11
C ILE A 152 3.71 -15.36 17.27
N ALA A 153 3.18 -15.92 18.37
CA ALA A 153 4.02 -16.34 19.49
C ALA A 153 5.07 -17.37 19.07
N ALA A 154 4.69 -18.36 18.26
CA ALA A 154 5.61 -19.40 17.78
C ALA A 154 6.65 -18.84 16.79
N ILE A 155 6.26 -17.95 15.88
CA ILE A 155 7.20 -17.29 14.94
C ILE A 155 8.21 -16.46 15.73
N LYS A 156 7.76 -15.58 16.64
CA LYS A 156 8.64 -14.71 17.45
C LYS A 156 9.61 -15.48 18.34
N ALA A 157 9.26 -16.71 18.73
CA ALA A 157 10.16 -17.58 19.49
C ALA A 157 11.32 -18.17 18.66
N GLU A 158 11.18 -18.21 17.34
CA GLU A 158 12.10 -18.92 16.45
C GLU A 158 12.76 -18.02 15.39
N VAL A 159 12.12 -16.91 15.03
CA VAL A 159 12.53 -16.01 13.93
C VAL A 159 12.52 -14.57 14.41
N ASP A 160 13.66 -13.91 14.31
CA ASP A 160 13.79 -12.48 14.60
C ASP A 160 13.36 -11.66 13.37
N ILE A 161 12.04 -11.42 13.26
CA ILE A 161 11.40 -10.68 12.16
C ILE A 161 10.20 -9.92 12.71
N ASP A 162 9.98 -8.71 12.22
CA ASP A 162 8.79 -7.92 12.56
C ASP A 162 7.53 -8.54 11.91
N ILE A 163 6.41 -8.50 12.61
CA ILE A 163 5.16 -9.14 12.17
C ILE A 163 4.15 -8.07 11.76
N ALA A 164 3.75 -8.13 10.49
CA ALA A 164 2.58 -7.41 10.00
C ALA A 164 1.38 -8.36 9.86
N VAL A 165 0.16 -7.81 9.94
CA VAL A 165 -1.09 -8.58 9.82
C VAL A 165 -2.10 -7.84 8.94
N SER A 166 -2.82 -8.59 8.08
CA SER A 166 -3.91 -8.08 7.26
C SER A 166 -5.08 -9.09 7.28
N VAL A 167 -6.07 -8.83 8.14
CA VAL A 167 -7.21 -9.74 8.36
C VAL A 167 -8.56 -9.01 8.32
N GLY A 168 -8.66 -7.95 7.50
CA GLY A 168 -9.89 -7.21 7.30
C GLY A 168 -10.15 -6.13 8.35
N MET A 169 -11.42 -5.82 8.60
CA MET A 169 -11.85 -4.79 9.56
C MET A 169 -11.77 -5.33 10.99
N LEU A 170 -11.36 -4.48 11.92
CA LEU A 170 -11.17 -4.82 13.32
C LEU A 170 -12.18 -4.10 14.21
N THR A 171 -12.54 -4.72 15.32
CA THR A 171 -13.11 -4.06 16.49
C THR A 171 -11.99 -3.52 17.38
N GLN A 172 -12.30 -2.59 18.30
CA GLN A 172 -11.31 -2.07 19.25
C GLN A 172 -10.67 -3.19 20.09
N GLU A 173 -11.47 -4.16 20.55
CA GLU A 173 -10.96 -5.32 21.28
C GLU A 173 -9.95 -6.15 20.48
N GLN A 174 -10.19 -6.31 19.18
CA GLN A 174 -9.27 -7.03 18.30
C GLN A 174 -7.99 -6.24 18.05
N VAL A 175 -8.08 -4.91 17.94
CA VAL A 175 -6.88 -4.03 17.88
C VAL A 175 -6.05 -4.18 19.15
N ASP A 176 -6.67 -4.12 20.33
CA ASP A 176 -5.96 -4.28 21.60
C ASP A 176 -5.27 -5.66 21.69
N GLN A 177 -5.94 -6.71 21.24
CA GLN A 177 -5.35 -8.06 21.16
C GLN A 177 -4.17 -8.13 20.17
N MET A 178 -4.20 -7.42 19.02
CA MET A 178 -3.07 -7.35 18.09
C MET A 178 -1.85 -6.69 18.73
N VAL A 179 -2.07 -5.61 19.48
CA VAL A 179 -1.00 -4.95 20.26
C VAL A 179 -0.40 -5.92 21.29
N GLU A 180 -1.24 -6.66 22.05
CA GLU A 180 -0.79 -7.67 23.02
C GLU A 180 0.01 -8.81 22.38
N MET A 181 -0.33 -9.24 21.16
CA MET A 181 0.42 -10.22 20.37
C MET A 181 1.77 -9.66 19.90
N GLY A 182 1.96 -8.34 19.98
CA GLY A 182 3.14 -7.63 19.50
C GLY A 182 3.18 -7.58 17.96
N VAL A 183 2.03 -7.39 17.32
CA VAL A 183 1.93 -7.01 15.91
C VAL A 183 2.58 -5.64 15.75
N HIS A 184 3.52 -5.55 14.83
CA HIS A 184 4.24 -4.31 14.56
C HIS A 184 3.43 -3.37 13.65
N ARG A 185 2.86 -3.91 12.56
CA ARG A 185 2.14 -3.16 11.54
C ARG A 185 0.83 -3.85 11.16
N TYR A 186 -0.22 -3.06 10.96
CA TYR A 186 -1.50 -3.55 10.46
C TYR A 186 -1.78 -3.01 9.05
N ASN A 187 -2.07 -3.92 8.10
CA ASN A 187 -2.29 -3.58 6.71
C ASN A 187 -3.79 -3.50 6.41
N HIS A 188 -4.28 -2.31 6.07
CA HIS A 188 -5.68 -2.05 5.73
C HIS A 188 -5.82 -0.92 4.72
N ASN A 189 -5.90 -1.26 3.43
CA ASN A 189 -5.93 -0.30 2.35
C ASN A 189 -7.25 0.48 2.25
N LEU A 190 -7.22 1.70 1.73
CA LEU A 190 -8.40 2.40 1.23
C LEU A 190 -8.81 1.90 -0.16
N GLU A 191 -7.91 1.28 -0.89
CA GLU A 191 -8.00 0.71 -2.23
C GLU A 191 -8.15 1.78 -3.32
N THR A 192 -9.16 2.65 -3.23
CA THR A 192 -9.45 3.69 -4.22
C THR A 192 -9.96 4.97 -3.55
N ALA A 193 -10.24 6.01 -4.33
CA ALA A 193 -10.87 7.23 -3.83
C ALA A 193 -12.28 6.99 -3.29
N ARG A 194 -12.68 7.77 -2.27
CA ARG A 194 -14.04 7.74 -1.72
C ARG A 194 -15.11 7.91 -2.81
N SER A 195 -14.90 8.81 -3.75
CA SER A 195 -15.83 9.07 -4.84
C SER A 195 -15.97 7.94 -5.87
N TYR A 196 -15.07 6.95 -5.86
CA TYR A 196 -15.10 5.77 -6.73
C TYR A 196 -15.38 4.47 -5.98
N PHE A 197 -15.40 4.48 -4.65
CA PHE A 197 -15.42 3.28 -3.81
C PHE A 197 -16.63 2.37 -4.08
N ASP A 198 -17.83 2.93 -4.26
CA ASP A 198 -19.06 2.18 -4.53
C ASP A 198 -19.03 1.42 -5.88
N GLN A 199 -18.10 1.75 -6.78
CA GLN A 199 -17.86 1.01 -8.03
C GLN A 199 -16.93 -0.20 -7.81
N VAL A 200 -16.22 -0.24 -6.69
CA VAL A 200 -15.20 -1.24 -6.38
C VAL A 200 -15.70 -2.28 -5.38
N VAL A 201 -16.52 -1.87 -4.42
CA VAL A 201 -17.05 -2.76 -3.38
C VAL A 201 -18.42 -2.26 -2.90
N THR A 202 -19.34 -3.20 -2.57
CA THR A 202 -20.69 -2.87 -2.08
C THR A 202 -21.00 -3.51 -0.71
N THR A 203 -20.19 -4.46 -0.26
CA THR A 203 -20.44 -5.21 0.98
C THR A 203 -19.96 -4.51 2.24
N HIS A 204 -19.17 -3.45 2.11
CA HIS A 204 -18.76 -2.56 3.19
C HIS A 204 -18.50 -1.15 2.66
N THR A 205 -18.43 -0.19 3.57
CA THR A 205 -18.30 1.23 3.26
C THR A 205 -16.85 1.70 3.37
N TYR A 206 -16.56 2.83 2.73
CA TYR A 206 -15.28 3.52 2.88
C TYR A 206 -15.02 3.96 4.33
N ASP A 207 -16.07 4.38 5.04
CA ASP A 207 -15.97 4.81 6.44
C ASP A 207 -15.59 3.65 7.37
N GLU A 208 -16.10 2.43 7.16
CA GLU A 208 -15.68 1.24 7.93
C GLU A 208 -14.18 0.95 7.77
N ARG A 209 -13.59 1.24 6.59
CA ARG A 209 -12.13 1.13 6.40
C ARG A 209 -11.38 2.20 7.17
N LEU A 210 -11.82 3.46 7.09
CA LEU A 210 -11.22 4.56 7.85
C LEU A 210 -11.31 4.35 9.36
N GLU A 211 -12.41 3.83 9.86
CA GLU A 211 -12.56 3.49 11.29
C GLU A 211 -11.50 2.49 11.74
N THR A 212 -11.26 1.45 10.95
CA THR A 212 -10.17 0.48 11.24
C THR A 212 -8.79 1.16 11.21
N CYS A 213 -8.51 1.98 10.20
CA CYS A 213 -7.25 2.73 10.11
C CYS A 213 -7.05 3.64 11.33
N ALA A 214 -8.10 4.36 11.75
CA ALA A 214 -8.05 5.25 12.93
C ALA A 214 -7.73 4.49 14.22
N MET A 215 -8.43 3.36 14.47
CA MET A 215 -8.15 2.52 15.64
C MET A 215 -6.72 1.98 15.65
N VAL A 216 -6.17 1.60 14.49
CA VAL A 216 -4.79 1.13 14.36
C VAL A 216 -3.80 2.25 14.72
N ILE A 217 -3.99 3.46 14.18
CA ILE A 217 -3.14 4.63 14.51
C ILE A 217 -3.22 4.94 16.01
N GLU A 218 -4.44 5.00 16.58
CA GLU A 218 -4.65 5.32 18.00
C GLU A 218 -4.02 4.27 18.94
N SER A 219 -3.88 3.02 18.49
CA SER A 219 -3.25 1.94 19.25
C SER A 219 -1.73 2.02 19.34
N GLY A 220 -1.10 2.83 18.49
CA GLY A 220 0.35 2.93 18.36
C GLY A 220 0.99 1.85 17.48
N MET A 221 0.21 0.97 16.84
CA MET A 221 0.72 0.12 15.76
C MET A 221 1.00 0.98 14.52
N GLU A 222 1.95 0.57 13.71
CA GLU A 222 2.14 1.17 12.40
C GLU A 222 0.97 0.84 11.47
N LEU A 223 0.47 1.85 10.75
CA LEU A 223 -0.54 1.65 9.72
C LEU A 223 0.12 1.53 8.35
N CYS A 224 -0.15 0.40 7.65
CA CYS A 224 0.07 0.24 6.23
C CYS A 224 -1.28 0.39 5.52
N CYS A 225 -1.45 1.47 4.75
CA CYS A 225 -2.71 1.80 4.11
C CYS A 225 -2.48 2.39 2.73
N GLY A 226 -2.88 1.68 1.68
CA GLY A 226 -2.55 2.06 0.33
C GLY A 226 -3.66 1.93 -0.69
N ALA A 227 -3.22 1.80 -1.94
CA ALA A 227 -4.01 1.94 -3.15
C ALA A 227 -3.91 0.71 -4.03
N LEU A 228 -5.00 0.46 -4.77
CA LEU A 228 -5.02 -0.32 -5.99
C LEU A 228 -5.47 0.59 -7.13
N VAL A 229 -4.62 0.80 -8.12
CA VAL A 229 -4.87 1.70 -9.25
C VAL A 229 -5.04 0.92 -10.57
N GLY A 230 -5.70 1.54 -11.54
CA GLY A 230 -6.01 0.91 -12.83
C GLY A 230 -7.33 0.15 -12.85
N MET A 231 -8.25 0.46 -11.93
CA MET A 231 -9.58 -0.14 -11.83
C MET A 231 -10.64 0.62 -12.65
N GLY A 232 -10.25 1.62 -13.43
CA GLY A 232 -11.15 2.48 -14.19
C GLY A 232 -11.42 3.83 -13.52
N GLU A 233 -10.77 4.11 -12.39
CA GLU A 233 -10.81 5.41 -11.73
C GLU A 233 -10.21 6.51 -12.63
N SER A 234 -10.75 7.73 -12.53
CA SER A 234 -10.21 8.89 -13.22
C SER A 234 -8.91 9.41 -12.60
N VAL A 235 -8.17 10.23 -13.34
CA VAL A 235 -6.98 10.94 -12.83
C VAL A 235 -7.34 11.77 -11.60
N ARG A 236 -8.49 12.46 -11.61
CA ARG A 236 -8.97 13.22 -10.44
C ARG A 236 -9.21 12.34 -9.22
N GLN A 237 -9.82 11.17 -9.38
CA GLN A 237 -10.04 10.23 -8.29
C GLN A 237 -8.73 9.68 -7.74
N ARG A 238 -7.74 9.44 -8.60
CA ARG A 238 -6.41 9.02 -8.16
C ARG A 238 -5.69 10.11 -7.35
N ALA A 239 -5.86 11.38 -7.74
CA ALA A 239 -5.36 12.52 -6.99
C ALA A 239 -6.09 12.71 -5.64
N GLU A 240 -7.40 12.50 -5.60
CA GLU A 240 -8.21 12.49 -4.37
C GLU A 240 -7.69 11.45 -3.37
N LEU A 241 -7.45 10.21 -3.83
CA LEU A 241 -6.89 9.15 -2.99
C LEU A 241 -5.50 9.49 -2.43
N ALA A 242 -4.61 10.02 -3.27
CA ALA A 242 -3.27 10.42 -2.83
C ALA A 242 -3.31 11.51 -1.75
N ALA A 243 -4.21 12.49 -1.89
CA ALA A 243 -4.40 13.55 -0.91
C ALA A 243 -5.03 13.02 0.40
N GLU A 244 -5.97 12.07 0.31
CA GLU A 244 -6.60 11.46 1.49
C GLU A 244 -5.60 10.60 2.27
N LEU A 245 -4.76 9.83 1.59
CA LEU A 245 -3.63 9.12 2.21
C LEU A 245 -2.62 10.12 2.84
N GLY A 246 -2.37 11.26 2.18
CA GLY A 246 -1.55 12.33 2.74
C GLY A 246 -2.11 12.92 4.04
N ALA A 247 -3.44 13.03 4.16
CA ALA A 247 -4.11 13.50 5.37
C ALA A 247 -4.19 12.43 6.48
N LEU A 248 -4.21 11.14 6.10
CA LEU A 248 -4.22 10.02 7.03
C LEU A 248 -2.83 9.76 7.63
N GLU A 249 -1.76 10.17 6.94
CA GLU A 249 -0.36 10.00 7.34
C GLU A 249 0.01 8.55 7.73
N PRO A 250 -0.29 7.52 6.89
CA PRO A 250 0.11 6.16 7.20
C PRO A 250 1.64 6.03 7.18
N HIS A 251 2.16 5.10 7.97
CA HIS A 251 3.60 4.80 7.98
C HIS A 251 4.05 4.26 6.62
N GLU A 252 3.15 3.53 5.96
CA GLU A 252 3.41 2.90 4.69
C GLU A 252 2.21 2.93 3.75
N VAL A 253 2.49 3.13 2.45
CA VAL A 253 1.52 3.07 1.36
C VAL A 253 1.96 2.04 0.32
N PRO A 254 1.34 0.85 0.29
CA PRO A 254 1.51 -0.08 -0.82
C PRO A 254 0.77 0.44 -2.06
N LEU A 255 1.48 0.50 -3.18
CA LEU A 255 0.91 0.76 -4.49
C LEU A 255 0.76 -0.56 -5.24
N ASN A 256 -0.50 -0.99 -5.37
CA ASN A 256 -0.90 -2.11 -6.20
C ASN A 256 -1.37 -1.61 -7.56
N PHE A 257 -1.11 -2.38 -8.60
CA PHE A 257 -1.64 -2.17 -9.94
C PHE A 257 -2.60 -3.31 -10.27
N LEU A 258 -3.74 -3.00 -10.88
CA LEU A 258 -4.73 -4.02 -11.19
C LEU A 258 -4.09 -5.13 -12.07
N ASN A 259 -4.16 -6.35 -11.56
CA ASN A 259 -3.92 -7.57 -12.32
C ASN A 259 -5.28 -8.22 -12.59
N PRO A 260 -5.89 -7.99 -13.77
CA PRO A 260 -7.20 -8.50 -14.08
C PRO A 260 -7.26 -10.03 -13.94
N ARG A 261 -8.18 -10.54 -13.14
CA ARG A 261 -8.30 -11.98 -12.84
C ARG A 261 -9.60 -12.53 -13.42
N PRO A 262 -9.53 -13.57 -14.25
CA PRO A 262 -10.74 -14.20 -14.79
C PRO A 262 -11.74 -14.56 -13.70
N GLY A 263 -13.01 -14.27 -13.95
CA GLY A 263 -14.11 -14.55 -13.02
C GLY A 263 -14.35 -13.49 -11.96
N THR A 264 -13.57 -12.40 -11.94
CA THR A 264 -13.89 -11.20 -11.14
C THR A 264 -14.56 -10.14 -12.03
N PRO A 265 -15.34 -9.18 -11.46
CA PRO A 265 -15.95 -8.11 -12.25
C PRO A 265 -14.97 -7.26 -13.05
N PHE A 266 -13.75 -7.06 -12.54
CA PHE A 266 -12.68 -6.32 -13.24
C PHE A 266 -11.74 -7.22 -14.05
N GLY A 267 -12.13 -8.49 -14.26
CA GLY A 267 -11.31 -9.50 -14.95
C GLY A 267 -11.03 -9.23 -16.43
N ASP A 268 -11.86 -8.40 -17.07
CA ASP A 268 -11.74 -8.03 -18.48
C ASP A 268 -11.18 -6.62 -18.70
N LEU A 269 -10.77 -5.91 -17.63
CA LEU A 269 -10.13 -4.62 -17.78
C LEU A 269 -8.70 -4.77 -18.33
N GLU A 270 -8.29 -3.81 -19.15
CA GLU A 270 -6.89 -3.76 -19.60
C GLU A 270 -5.99 -3.24 -18.48
N PRO A 271 -4.80 -3.80 -18.29
CA PRO A 271 -3.82 -3.27 -17.34
C PRO A 271 -3.46 -1.81 -17.65
N MET A 272 -3.19 -1.04 -16.62
CA MET A 272 -2.71 0.34 -16.74
C MET A 272 -1.41 0.40 -17.56
N GLY A 273 -1.25 1.45 -18.38
CA GLY A 273 -0.02 1.71 -19.11
C GLY A 273 1.17 2.04 -18.19
N ALA A 274 2.37 1.60 -18.56
CA ALA A 274 3.57 1.79 -17.74
C ALA A 274 3.88 3.27 -17.44
N GLN A 275 3.66 4.17 -18.40
CA GLN A 275 3.89 5.61 -18.20
C GLN A 275 2.92 6.20 -17.18
N ASP A 276 1.65 5.79 -17.19
CA ASP A 276 0.65 6.23 -16.20
C ASP A 276 0.96 5.67 -14.80
N ALA A 277 1.45 4.44 -14.73
CA ALA A 277 1.89 3.85 -13.48
C ALA A 277 3.12 4.58 -12.90
N LEU A 278 4.08 4.96 -13.72
CA LEU A 278 5.26 5.72 -13.30
C LEU A 278 4.87 7.13 -12.83
N ARG A 279 3.97 7.83 -13.55
CA ARG A 279 3.42 9.12 -13.06
C ARG A 279 2.72 8.95 -11.72
N THR A 280 1.96 7.87 -11.56
CA THR A 280 1.24 7.58 -10.30
C THR A 280 2.23 7.38 -9.15
N ILE A 281 3.29 6.58 -9.33
CA ILE A 281 4.34 6.38 -8.32
C ILE A 281 4.94 7.72 -7.90
N ALA A 282 5.36 8.53 -8.87
CA ALA A 282 5.98 9.82 -8.58
C ALA A 282 4.99 10.80 -7.92
N ALA A 283 3.75 10.85 -8.39
CA ALA A 283 2.70 11.70 -7.81
C ALA A 283 2.42 11.34 -6.35
N PHE A 284 2.33 10.04 -6.02
CA PHE A 284 2.18 9.57 -4.64
C PHE A 284 3.40 9.92 -3.78
N ARG A 285 4.63 9.80 -4.32
CA ARG A 285 5.83 10.26 -3.60
C ARG A 285 5.79 11.76 -3.31
N LEU A 286 5.31 12.57 -4.25
CA LEU A 286 5.20 14.02 -4.06
C LEU A 286 4.06 14.39 -3.12
N ALA A 287 2.98 13.60 -3.03
CA ALA A 287 1.93 13.77 -2.04
C ALA A 287 2.35 13.30 -0.64
N LEU A 288 3.21 12.30 -0.55
CA LEU A 288 3.58 11.55 0.65
C LEU A 288 5.12 11.54 0.81
N PRO A 289 5.77 12.69 1.04
CA PRO A 289 7.23 12.78 0.98
C PRO A 289 7.97 11.92 2.01
N ARG A 290 7.35 11.67 3.18
CA ARG A 290 7.98 10.96 4.31
C ARG A 290 7.53 9.52 4.46
N THR A 291 6.44 9.12 3.82
CA THR A 291 5.82 7.80 3.93
C THR A 291 6.65 6.75 3.18
N ILE A 292 6.70 5.54 3.69
CA ILE A 292 7.27 4.40 2.95
C ILE A 292 6.32 4.07 1.80
N LEU A 293 6.79 4.17 0.55
CA LEU A 293 6.04 3.74 -0.62
C LEU A 293 6.52 2.37 -1.07
N ARG A 294 5.61 1.40 -1.08
CA ARG A 294 5.92 0.00 -1.37
C ARG A 294 5.40 -0.43 -2.74
N PHE A 295 6.24 -1.11 -3.50
CA PHE A 295 5.75 -1.96 -4.58
C PHE A 295 5.04 -3.19 -4.01
N ALA A 296 3.79 -3.37 -4.44
CA ALA A 296 2.97 -4.52 -4.09
C ALA A 296 2.51 -5.27 -5.36
N GLY A 297 1.28 -5.80 -5.40
CA GLY A 297 0.82 -6.63 -6.50
C GLY A 297 0.69 -5.91 -7.85
N GLY A 298 0.83 -6.66 -8.95
CA GLY A 298 0.53 -6.22 -10.33
C GLY A 298 1.65 -5.48 -11.06
N ARG A 299 2.75 -5.14 -10.39
CA ARG A 299 3.87 -4.41 -11.01
C ARG A 299 4.48 -5.12 -12.23
N GLU A 300 4.52 -6.45 -12.19
CA GLU A 300 5.11 -7.26 -13.26
C GLU A 300 4.36 -7.09 -14.59
N ILE A 301 3.02 -7.02 -14.51
CA ILE A 301 2.15 -6.88 -15.68
C ILE A 301 2.15 -5.44 -16.18
N THR A 302 2.09 -4.47 -15.25
CA THR A 302 1.92 -3.05 -15.56
C THR A 302 3.24 -2.38 -15.94
N LEU A 303 4.32 -2.66 -15.22
CA LEU A 303 5.60 -1.98 -15.37
C LEU A 303 6.64 -2.83 -16.12
N GLY A 304 6.57 -4.14 -15.99
CA GLY A 304 7.64 -5.03 -16.44
C GLY A 304 8.97 -4.75 -15.71
N GLU A 305 10.06 -5.23 -16.25
CA GLU A 305 11.39 -5.09 -15.63
C GLU A 305 11.89 -3.64 -15.67
N LEU A 306 11.81 -2.98 -16.83
CA LEU A 306 12.26 -1.59 -17.00
C LEU A 306 11.48 -0.63 -16.12
N GLY A 307 10.15 -0.71 -16.12
CA GLY A 307 9.32 0.16 -15.30
C GLY A 307 9.48 -0.11 -13.80
N THR A 308 9.73 -1.36 -13.38
CA THR A 308 10.05 -1.67 -11.98
C THR A 308 11.35 -0.96 -11.55
N ARG A 309 12.39 -1.00 -12.38
CA ARG A 309 13.64 -0.26 -12.16
C ARG A 309 13.39 1.24 -12.04
N GLN A 310 12.64 1.82 -12.99
CA GLN A 310 12.31 3.24 -12.99
C GLN A 310 11.48 3.65 -11.76
N GLY A 311 10.55 2.82 -11.29
CA GLY A 311 9.77 3.09 -10.09
C GLY A 311 10.62 3.09 -8.81
N LEU A 312 11.56 2.15 -8.67
CA LEU A 312 12.53 2.13 -7.56
C LEU A 312 13.40 3.39 -7.55
N THR A 313 13.87 3.84 -8.71
CA THR A 313 14.61 5.09 -8.84
C THR A 313 13.70 6.32 -8.98
N GLY A 314 12.39 6.17 -8.91
CA GLY A 314 11.38 7.22 -9.10
C GLY A 314 10.46 7.46 -7.91
N GLY A 315 10.78 6.92 -6.72
CA GLY A 315 9.99 7.23 -5.52
C GLY A 315 9.70 6.05 -4.59
N ILE A 316 9.74 4.81 -5.07
CA ILE A 316 9.53 3.60 -4.26
C ILE A 316 10.73 3.35 -3.35
N ASN A 317 10.47 2.96 -2.10
CA ASN A 317 11.49 2.59 -1.11
C ASN A 317 11.12 1.35 -0.28
N ALA A 318 10.12 0.57 -0.71
CA ALA A 318 9.86 -0.75 -0.15
C ALA A 318 9.35 -1.71 -1.23
N ILE A 319 9.50 -3.02 -1.02
CA ILE A 319 9.13 -4.05 -1.99
C ILE A 319 8.68 -5.33 -1.28
N ILE A 320 7.60 -5.94 -1.78
CA ILE A 320 7.22 -7.30 -1.42
C ILE A 320 7.99 -8.26 -2.33
N VAL A 321 8.66 -9.25 -1.73
CA VAL A 321 9.39 -10.28 -2.46
C VAL A 321 8.70 -11.64 -2.34
N GLY A 322 8.92 -12.51 -3.32
CA GLY A 322 8.36 -13.85 -3.36
C GLY A 322 6.98 -13.93 -3.98
N ASN A 323 6.24 -14.98 -3.62
CA ASN A 323 4.90 -15.19 -4.15
C ASN A 323 3.90 -14.24 -3.49
N TYR A 324 3.07 -13.59 -4.31
CA TYR A 324 1.89 -12.88 -3.84
C TYR A 324 0.78 -13.88 -3.46
N LEU A 325 -0.22 -13.41 -2.73
CA LEU A 325 -1.26 -14.25 -2.11
C LEU A 325 -1.94 -15.25 -3.05
N THR A 326 -2.21 -14.87 -4.30
CA THR A 326 -2.95 -15.68 -5.29
C THR A 326 -2.27 -15.73 -6.66
N THR A 327 -1.14 -15.05 -6.79
CA THR A 327 -0.34 -15.03 -8.04
C THR A 327 1.09 -15.42 -7.73
N LEU A 328 1.73 -16.07 -8.70
CA LEU A 328 3.17 -16.23 -8.66
C LEU A 328 3.80 -14.85 -8.81
N GLY A 329 4.57 -14.46 -7.81
CA GLY A 329 5.45 -13.31 -7.88
C GLY A 329 6.73 -13.63 -8.66
N ARG A 330 7.66 -12.70 -8.63
CA ARG A 330 9.01 -12.97 -9.15
C ARG A 330 9.78 -13.85 -8.16
N ASP A 331 10.81 -14.52 -8.67
CA ASP A 331 11.82 -15.13 -7.79
C ASP A 331 12.42 -14.02 -6.90
N PRO A 332 12.39 -14.17 -5.56
CA PRO A 332 12.95 -13.19 -4.63
C PRO A 332 14.36 -12.76 -5.02
N GLN A 333 15.19 -13.68 -5.52
CA GLN A 333 16.56 -13.38 -5.92
C GLN A 333 16.64 -12.33 -7.04
N GLN A 334 15.69 -12.33 -7.98
CA GLN A 334 15.66 -11.32 -9.05
C GLN A 334 15.44 -9.90 -8.51
N ASP A 335 14.63 -9.75 -7.47
CA ASP A 335 14.40 -8.46 -6.82
C ASP A 335 15.63 -8.04 -5.99
N LEU A 336 16.24 -8.97 -5.26
CA LEU A 336 17.46 -8.71 -4.49
C LEU A 336 18.63 -8.33 -5.41
N ASP A 337 18.80 -9.01 -6.54
CA ASP A 337 19.82 -8.70 -7.55
C ASP A 337 19.58 -7.30 -8.16
N LEU A 338 18.32 -6.94 -8.43
CA LEU A 338 17.96 -5.61 -8.91
C LEU A 338 18.29 -4.51 -7.88
N LEU A 339 17.98 -4.72 -6.60
CA LEU A 339 18.34 -3.76 -5.53
C LEU A 339 19.86 -3.62 -5.40
N ALA A 340 20.61 -4.73 -5.48
CA ALA A 340 22.07 -4.72 -5.46
C ALA A 340 22.66 -3.96 -6.66
N GLU A 341 22.13 -4.17 -7.86
CA GLU A 341 22.54 -3.46 -9.07
C GLU A 341 22.29 -1.95 -8.96
N LEU A 342 21.13 -1.57 -8.39
CA LEU A 342 20.77 -0.18 -8.14
C LEU A 342 21.49 0.43 -6.93
N LYS A 343 22.30 -0.37 -6.22
CA LYS A 343 23.02 0.03 -4.99
C LYS A 343 22.09 0.54 -3.90
N MET A 344 20.89 -0.03 -3.79
CA MET A 344 19.91 0.27 -2.76
C MET A 344 20.08 -0.69 -1.58
N PRO A 345 20.59 -0.25 -0.43
CA PRO A 345 20.79 -1.13 0.72
C PRO A 345 19.44 -1.58 1.31
N ILE A 346 19.35 -2.88 1.63
CA ILE A 346 18.17 -3.42 2.31
C ILE A 346 18.26 -3.06 3.79
N GLN A 347 17.23 -2.41 4.31
CA GLN A 347 17.13 -2.04 5.73
C GLN A 347 15.67 -1.87 6.15
N ALA A 348 15.37 -2.05 7.44
CA ALA A 348 14.09 -1.68 8.01
C ALA A 348 13.98 -0.14 8.05
N LEU A 349 12.92 0.41 7.47
CA LEU A 349 12.68 1.85 7.40
C LEU A 349 11.79 2.35 8.54
N SER A 350 10.91 1.52 9.06
CA SER A 350 9.94 1.84 10.12
C SER A 350 10.57 2.38 11.42
N LYS A 351 11.84 2.08 11.68
CA LYS A 351 12.57 2.58 12.87
C LYS A 351 13.32 3.90 12.64
N THR A 352 13.19 4.49 11.47
CA THR A 352 14.04 5.61 11.01
C THR A 352 13.25 6.92 10.83
N ILE A 353 11.93 6.87 10.89
CA ILE A 353 11.04 8.01 10.60
C ILE A 353 10.53 8.65 11.90
#